data_f57f2e552eff7a5aad2bfa055adbcbd7
#
_entry.id   f57f2e552eff7a5aad2bfa055adbcbd7
#
_cell.length_a   1.000
_cell.length_b   1.000
_cell.length_c   1.000
_cell.angle_alpha   90.00
_cell.angle_beta   90.00
_cell.angle_gamma   90.00
#
_symmetry.space_group_name_H-M   'P 1'
#
loop_
_entity.id
_entity.type
_entity.pdbx_description
1 polymer ?
#
loop_
_entity_poly.entity_id
_entity_poly.type
_entity_poly.pdbx_seq_one_letter_code
_entity_poly.pdbx_strand_id
1 'polypeptide(L)'
;MKTLSEVKAEYLNEALSSPVGGYVVMDRNGKVAAHSNSEFVHCFVDPLDLEAARANGYECKDEEIAGRVLTWVTAKERPGELFRSADGGYYTEANLPEHDDAFVTERYAQTVRSERNARISDTDCYVQLADMTVQKESKVAREALTDEERAEVMTYREALRDMPALEGFPFVEYPTIPACIAYECGQKADARAMQANMYRGF
;
A
#
# COMPACT_ATOMS: atom_id res chain seq x y z
N MET A 1 -11.67 3.90 15.21
CA MET A 1 -10.59 4.90 14.92
C MET A 1 -9.26 4.30 15.34
N LYS A 2 -8.25 4.30 14.47
CA LYS A 2 -6.90 3.82 14.81
C LYS A 2 -6.06 4.97 15.36
N THR A 3 -5.15 4.64 16.27
CA THR A 3 -4.14 5.58 16.78
C THR A 3 -2.86 5.47 15.97
N LEU A 4 -1.98 6.45 16.08
CA LEU A 4 -0.66 6.42 15.42
C LEU A 4 0.16 5.19 15.83
N SER A 5 0.13 4.81 17.11
CA SER A 5 0.85 3.63 17.61
C SER A 5 0.30 2.31 17.04
N GLU A 6 -1.01 2.20 16.87
CA GLU A 6 -1.62 1.04 16.22
C GLU A 6 -1.24 0.94 14.75
N VAL A 7 -1.20 2.06 14.03
CA VAL A 7 -0.77 2.07 12.61
C VAL A 7 0.71 1.71 12.47
N LYS A 8 1.59 2.18 13.37
CA LYS A 8 3.00 1.77 13.42
C LYS A 8 3.14 0.27 13.63
N ALA A 9 2.40 -0.27 14.60
CA ALA A 9 2.42 -1.71 14.87
C ALA A 9 1.88 -2.54 13.70
N GLU A 10 0.86 -2.05 12.99
CA GLU A 10 0.35 -2.71 11.79
C GLU A 10 1.38 -2.75 10.66
N TYR A 11 2.07 -1.65 10.37
CA TYR A 11 3.10 -1.62 9.33
C TYR A 11 4.25 -2.58 9.64
N LEU A 12 4.68 -2.65 10.89
CA LEU A 12 5.70 -3.61 11.30
C LEU A 12 5.20 -5.05 11.17
N ASN A 13 4.00 -5.35 11.66
CA ASN A 13 3.41 -6.68 11.56
C ASN A 13 3.16 -7.10 10.11
N GLU A 14 2.70 -6.18 9.24
CA GLU A 14 2.51 -6.45 7.82
C GLU A 14 3.84 -6.79 7.15
N ALA A 15 4.90 -6.04 7.43
CA ALA A 15 6.23 -6.34 6.94
C ALA A 15 6.69 -7.74 7.37
N LEU A 16 6.63 -8.05 8.66
CA LEU A 16 7.11 -9.32 9.23
C LEU A 16 6.26 -10.53 8.82
N SER A 17 4.99 -10.34 8.47
CA SER A 17 4.08 -11.44 8.08
C SER A 17 4.30 -11.97 6.67
N SER A 18 5.03 -11.24 5.83
CA SER A 18 5.20 -11.56 4.41
C SER A 18 6.67 -11.50 4.00
N PRO A 19 7.50 -12.48 4.43
CA PRO A 19 8.90 -12.53 4.01
C PRO A 19 8.99 -12.69 2.49
N VAL A 20 9.89 -11.95 1.88
CA VAL A 20 10.14 -11.97 0.44
C VAL A 20 11.43 -12.73 0.16
N GLY A 21 11.37 -13.71 -0.75
CA GLY A 21 12.56 -14.36 -1.29
C GLY A 21 13.13 -13.57 -2.46
N GLY A 22 14.35 -13.91 -2.86
CA GLY A 22 14.97 -13.40 -4.07
C GLY A 22 16.48 -13.20 -3.97
N TYR A 23 17.02 -12.65 -5.05
CA TYR A 23 18.45 -12.31 -5.17
C TYR A 23 18.65 -10.85 -4.85
N VAL A 24 19.59 -10.53 -3.96
CA VAL A 24 19.79 -9.18 -3.47
C VAL A 24 21.25 -8.78 -3.45
N VAL A 25 21.48 -7.48 -3.58
CA VAL A 25 22.70 -6.79 -3.19
C VAL A 25 22.39 -5.87 -2.03
N MET A 26 23.09 -6.04 -0.93
CA MET A 26 22.95 -5.22 0.27
C MET A 26 23.94 -4.05 0.20
N ASP A 27 23.49 -2.88 0.62
CA ASP A 27 24.37 -1.72 0.84
C ASP A 27 25.16 -1.86 2.16
N ARG A 28 26.01 -0.87 2.45
CA ARG A 28 26.82 -0.82 3.69
C ARG A 28 25.99 -0.72 4.98
N ASN A 29 24.72 -0.31 4.87
CA ASN A 29 23.80 -0.13 6.01
C ASN A 29 22.86 -1.33 6.19
N GLY A 30 23.04 -2.39 5.38
CA GLY A 30 22.16 -3.56 5.40
C GLY A 30 20.81 -3.35 4.71
N LYS A 31 20.64 -2.23 3.98
CA LYS A 31 19.49 -2.02 3.11
C LYS A 31 19.71 -2.72 1.78
N VAL A 32 18.63 -3.22 1.18
CA VAL A 32 18.69 -3.83 -0.14
C VAL A 32 18.86 -2.75 -1.21
N ALA A 33 20.02 -2.71 -1.85
CA ALA A 33 20.32 -1.80 -2.94
C ALA A 33 19.70 -2.27 -4.27
N ALA A 34 19.61 -3.59 -4.49
CA ALA A 34 18.94 -4.19 -5.63
C ALA A 34 18.28 -5.52 -5.26
N HIS A 35 17.14 -5.80 -5.87
CA HIS A 35 16.38 -7.04 -5.68
C HIS A 35 15.88 -7.56 -7.02
N SER A 36 15.91 -8.89 -7.19
CA SER A 36 15.34 -9.57 -8.36
C SER A 36 14.88 -10.99 -7.99
N ASN A 37 14.02 -11.54 -8.82
CA ASN A 37 13.56 -12.92 -8.73
C ASN A 37 14.47 -13.88 -9.50
N SER A 38 15.57 -13.42 -10.12
CA SER A 38 16.50 -14.25 -10.87
C SER A 38 17.93 -14.13 -10.34
N GLU A 39 18.70 -15.22 -10.49
CA GLU A 39 20.09 -15.36 -10.07
C GLU A 39 21.04 -14.29 -10.66
N PHE A 40 20.68 -13.73 -11.79
CA PHE A 40 21.50 -12.75 -12.50
C PHE A 40 20.96 -11.34 -12.34
N VAL A 41 21.10 -10.78 -11.15
CA VAL A 41 20.92 -9.36 -10.95
C VAL A 41 22.24 -8.66 -10.98
N HIS A 42 22.41 -7.82 -11.97
CA HIS A 42 23.52 -6.89 -12.02
C HIS A 42 22.98 -5.49 -11.63
N CYS A 43 23.61 -4.84 -10.71
CA CYS A 43 23.27 -3.47 -10.35
C CYS A 43 24.51 -2.60 -10.32
N PHE A 44 24.32 -1.33 -10.65
CA PHE A 44 25.31 -0.30 -10.39
C PHE A 44 25.17 0.14 -8.95
N VAL A 45 26.27 0.19 -8.23
CA VAL A 45 26.28 0.61 -6.82
C VAL A 45 27.25 1.79 -6.63
N ASP A 46 26.98 2.58 -5.62
CA ASP A 46 27.91 3.61 -5.17
C ASP A 46 29.24 3.00 -4.79
N PRO A 47 30.40 3.69 -5.01
CA PRO A 47 31.72 3.18 -4.67
C PRO A 47 31.88 2.67 -3.23
N LEU A 48 31.24 3.35 -2.27
CA LEU A 48 31.27 2.93 -0.86
C LEU A 48 30.46 1.66 -0.61
N ASP A 49 29.32 1.52 -1.29
CA ASP A 49 28.51 0.30 -1.22
C ASP A 49 29.20 -0.85 -1.95
N LEU A 50 29.98 -0.57 -2.99
CA LEU A 50 30.81 -1.54 -3.69
C LEU A 50 31.91 -2.12 -2.80
N GLU A 51 32.58 -1.30 -1.98
CA GLU A 51 33.55 -1.79 -1.00
C GLU A 51 32.89 -2.71 0.03
N ALA A 52 31.72 -2.34 0.53
CA ALA A 52 30.96 -3.18 1.45
C ALA A 52 30.51 -4.48 0.78
N ALA A 53 30.09 -4.46 -0.49
CA ALA A 53 29.72 -5.64 -1.25
C ALA A 53 30.92 -6.59 -1.40
N ARG A 54 32.11 -6.09 -1.75
CA ARG A 54 33.34 -6.87 -1.82
C ARG A 54 33.72 -7.49 -0.48
N ALA A 55 33.62 -6.70 0.60
CA ALA A 55 33.90 -7.18 1.97
C ALA A 55 32.91 -8.29 2.40
N ASN A 56 31.66 -8.20 1.96
CA ASN A 56 30.64 -9.23 2.17
C ASN A 56 30.73 -10.41 1.19
N GLY A 57 31.77 -10.45 0.36
CA GLY A 57 32.04 -11.56 -0.57
C GLY A 57 31.09 -11.63 -1.75
N TYR A 58 30.55 -10.50 -2.20
CA TYR A 58 29.85 -10.42 -3.49
C TYR A 58 30.86 -10.45 -4.64
N GLU A 59 30.49 -11.14 -5.71
CA GLU A 59 31.28 -11.13 -6.95
C GLU A 59 31.04 -9.80 -7.66
N CYS A 60 32.14 -9.12 -8.02
CA CYS A 60 32.11 -7.83 -8.69
C CYS A 60 32.91 -7.91 -9.99
N LYS A 61 32.31 -7.43 -11.08
CA LYS A 61 32.93 -7.38 -12.40
C LYS A 61 32.90 -5.95 -12.94
N ASP A 62 34.08 -5.46 -13.34
CA ASP A 62 34.19 -4.18 -14.03
C ASP A 62 34.00 -4.37 -15.54
N GLU A 63 33.23 -3.47 -16.14
CA GLU A 63 32.98 -3.45 -17.58
C GLU A 63 33.15 -2.02 -18.10
N GLU A 64 33.89 -1.86 -19.19
CA GLU A 64 34.04 -0.57 -19.84
C GLU A 64 32.94 -0.38 -20.89
N ILE A 65 32.04 0.60 -20.65
CA ILE A 65 30.96 0.96 -21.56
C ILE A 65 31.08 2.44 -21.90
N ALA A 66 31.24 2.73 -23.18
CA ALA A 66 31.32 4.12 -23.70
C ALA A 66 32.38 4.98 -22.99
N GLY A 67 33.55 4.40 -22.69
CA GLY A 67 34.66 5.09 -22.02
C GLY A 67 34.45 5.35 -20.52
N ARG A 68 33.48 4.65 -19.90
CA ARG A 68 33.23 4.68 -18.46
C ARG A 68 33.40 3.26 -17.90
N VAL A 69 34.10 3.16 -16.79
CA VAL A 69 34.19 1.91 -16.05
C VAL A 69 32.93 1.81 -15.17
N LEU A 70 32.18 0.75 -15.39
CA LEU A 70 30.99 0.43 -14.61
C LEU A 70 31.24 -0.89 -13.88
N THR A 71 30.92 -0.94 -12.61
CA THR A 71 31.06 -2.14 -11.80
C THR A 71 29.69 -2.78 -11.59
N TRP A 72 29.59 -4.04 -11.96
CA TRP A 72 28.43 -4.89 -11.75
C TRP A 72 28.65 -5.75 -10.52
N VAL A 73 27.60 -5.89 -9.71
CA VAL A 73 27.62 -6.75 -8.53
C VAL A 73 26.61 -7.88 -8.75
N THR A 74 27.07 -9.13 -8.65
CA THR A 74 26.19 -10.28 -8.75
C THR A 74 25.46 -10.48 -7.42
N ALA A 75 24.14 -10.53 -7.48
CA ALA A 75 23.29 -10.67 -6.31
C ALA A 75 23.40 -12.08 -5.68
N LYS A 76 23.16 -12.17 -4.39
CA LYS A 76 23.06 -13.42 -3.63
C LYS A 76 21.61 -13.76 -3.34
N GLU A 77 21.31 -15.07 -3.42
CA GLU A 77 20.01 -15.58 -2.99
C GLU A 77 19.85 -15.48 -1.47
N ARG A 78 18.70 -14.94 -1.04
CA ARG A 78 18.30 -14.84 0.37
C ARG A 78 16.82 -15.19 0.54
N PRO A 79 16.47 -16.47 0.42
CA PRO A 79 15.08 -16.89 0.52
C PRO A 79 14.54 -16.67 1.94
N GLY A 80 13.42 -15.94 2.04
CA GLY A 80 12.73 -15.74 3.32
C GLY A 80 13.41 -14.84 4.34
N GLU A 81 14.53 -14.19 3.99
CA GLU A 81 15.28 -13.32 4.90
C GLU A 81 14.96 -11.83 4.74
N LEU A 82 14.14 -11.50 3.76
CA LEU A 82 13.84 -10.10 3.42
C LEU A 82 12.40 -9.77 3.73
N PHE A 83 12.22 -8.56 4.17
CA PHE A 83 10.92 -7.97 4.52
C PHE A 83 10.73 -6.65 3.78
N ARG A 84 9.54 -6.46 3.21
CA ARG A 84 9.21 -5.20 2.56
C ARG A 84 8.64 -4.23 3.57
N SER A 85 9.34 -3.14 3.79
CA SER A 85 8.90 -2.08 4.70
C SER A 85 7.86 -1.14 4.06
N ALA A 86 7.19 -0.34 4.88
CA ALA A 86 6.19 0.63 4.47
C ALA A 86 6.74 1.73 3.53
N ASP A 87 8.04 1.99 3.54
CA ASP A 87 8.73 2.88 2.59
C ASP A 87 8.94 2.26 1.19
N GLY A 88 8.54 0.98 1.03
CA GLY A 88 8.72 0.21 -0.20
C GLY A 88 10.10 -0.42 -0.34
N GLY A 89 11.03 -0.17 0.56
CA GLY A 89 12.35 -0.80 0.61
C GLY A 89 12.30 -2.23 1.13
N TYR A 90 13.35 -2.99 0.82
CA TYR A 90 13.55 -4.34 1.34
C TYR A 90 14.68 -4.33 2.35
N TYR A 91 14.49 -5.04 3.46
CA TYR A 91 15.42 -5.08 4.59
C TYR A 91 15.47 -6.47 5.19
N THR A 92 16.57 -6.80 5.87
CA THR A 92 16.57 -7.93 6.80
C THR A 92 15.79 -7.54 8.06
N GLU A 93 15.31 -8.51 8.83
CA GLU A 93 14.56 -8.26 10.07
C GLU A 93 15.32 -7.31 11.01
N ALA A 94 16.65 -7.52 11.16
CA ALA A 94 17.50 -6.69 12.02
C ALA A 94 17.66 -5.23 11.57
N ASN A 95 17.38 -4.94 10.29
CA ASN A 95 17.55 -3.63 9.68
C ASN A 95 16.22 -3.00 9.24
N LEU A 96 15.08 -3.58 9.61
CA LEU A 96 13.77 -2.96 9.37
C LEU A 96 13.75 -1.57 10.00
N PRO A 97 13.45 -0.52 9.22
CA PRO A 97 13.46 0.84 9.74
C PRO A 97 12.29 1.07 10.71
N GLU A 98 12.58 1.71 11.82
CA GLU A 98 11.55 2.32 12.65
C GLU A 98 11.17 3.67 12.03
N HIS A 99 9.99 3.72 11.41
CA HIS A 99 9.52 4.93 10.75
C HIS A 99 9.11 5.99 11.76
N ASP A 100 9.48 7.25 11.48
CA ASP A 100 9.07 8.38 12.30
C ASP A 100 7.55 8.67 12.19
N ASP A 101 7.05 9.49 13.11
CA ASP A 101 5.62 9.81 13.20
C ASP A 101 5.13 10.56 11.97
N ALA A 102 5.96 11.40 11.36
CA ALA A 102 5.58 12.18 10.18
C ALA A 102 5.42 11.27 8.96
N PHE A 103 6.35 10.34 8.73
CA PHE A 103 6.25 9.35 7.65
C PHE A 103 5.00 8.49 7.81
N VAL A 104 4.76 7.93 9.00
CA VAL A 104 3.62 7.05 9.26
C VAL A 104 2.31 7.80 9.07
N THR A 105 2.22 9.04 9.58
CA THR A 105 1.03 9.88 9.45
C THR A 105 0.72 10.18 7.98
N GLU A 106 1.71 10.60 7.20
CA GLU A 106 1.49 10.89 5.77
C GLU A 106 1.15 9.63 4.96
N ARG A 107 1.83 8.51 5.22
CA ARG A 107 1.53 7.24 4.57
C ARG A 107 0.12 6.75 4.88
N TYR A 108 -0.29 6.84 6.14
CA TYR A 108 -1.65 6.51 6.54
C TYR A 108 -2.68 7.46 5.95
N ALA A 109 -2.38 8.76 5.87
CA ALA A 109 -3.23 9.75 5.21
C ALA A 109 -3.48 9.42 3.74
N GLN A 110 -2.47 8.92 3.02
CA GLN A 110 -2.63 8.44 1.62
C GLN A 110 -3.59 7.26 1.56
N THR A 111 -3.48 6.30 2.48
CA THR A 111 -4.38 5.15 2.57
C THR A 111 -5.82 5.60 2.84
N VAL A 112 -6.03 6.50 3.81
CA VAL A 112 -7.35 7.05 4.14
C VAL A 112 -7.95 7.83 2.96
N ARG A 113 -7.16 8.64 2.26
CA ARG A 113 -7.60 9.36 1.04
C ARG A 113 -7.99 8.39 -0.08
N SER A 114 -7.24 7.31 -0.27
CA SER A 114 -7.54 6.30 -1.29
C SER A 114 -8.85 5.59 -0.99
N GLU A 115 -9.06 5.09 0.22
CA GLU A 115 -10.31 4.45 0.64
C GLU A 115 -11.50 5.42 0.57
N ARG A 116 -11.33 6.67 1.00
CA ARG A 116 -12.35 7.71 0.86
C ARG A 116 -12.76 7.92 -0.60
N ASN A 117 -11.79 8.01 -1.50
CA ASN A 117 -12.05 8.18 -2.94
C ASN A 117 -12.80 6.98 -3.51
N ALA A 118 -12.45 5.76 -3.10
CA ALA A 118 -13.17 4.56 -3.48
C ALA A 118 -14.63 4.60 -3.03
N ARG A 119 -14.91 5.01 -1.78
CA ARG A 119 -16.27 5.16 -1.25
C ARG A 119 -17.07 6.23 -2.00
N ILE A 120 -16.45 7.35 -2.38
CA ILE A 120 -17.10 8.38 -3.21
C ILE A 120 -17.46 7.77 -4.57
N SER A 121 -16.53 7.08 -5.23
CA SER A 121 -16.75 6.46 -6.53
C SER A 121 -17.85 5.37 -6.48
N ASP A 122 -17.89 4.57 -5.42
CA ASP A 122 -18.93 3.55 -5.22
C ASP A 122 -20.36 4.15 -5.21
N THR A 123 -20.47 5.41 -4.81
CA THR A 123 -21.76 6.11 -4.69
C THR A 123 -22.10 7.00 -5.88
N ASP A 124 -21.23 7.11 -6.90
CA ASP A 124 -21.47 7.99 -8.06
C ASP A 124 -22.77 7.66 -8.81
N CYS A 125 -23.06 6.38 -9.01
CA CYS A 125 -24.25 5.94 -9.71
C CYS A 125 -25.56 6.40 -9.02
N TYR A 126 -25.59 6.47 -7.68
CA TYR A 126 -26.80 6.83 -6.93
C TYR A 126 -27.17 8.31 -7.02
N VAL A 127 -26.24 9.18 -7.43
CA VAL A 127 -26.45 10.62 -7.56
C VAL A 127 -26.47 11.09 -9.01
N GLN A 128 -25.86 10.34 -9.93
CA GLN A 128 -25.80 10.71 -11.34
C GLN A 128 -27.01 10.22 -12.14
N LEU A 129 -27.62 9.11 -11.74
CA LEU A 129 -28.73 8.48 -12.45
C LEU A 129 -30.04 8.62 -11.66
N ALA A 130 -30.99 9.35 -12.22
CA ALA A 130 -32.27 9.63 -11.54
C ALA A 130 -33.15 8.37 -11.37
N ASP A 131 -33.00 7.39 -12.25
CA ASP A 131 -33.72 6.12 -12.29
C ASP A 131 -32.95 4.96 -11.66
N MET A 132 -31.82 5.24 -11.00
CA MET A 132 -31.00 4.20 -10.37
C MET A 132 -31.79 3.47 -9.30
N THR A 133 -31.82 2.15 -9.41
CA THR A 133 -32.36 1.26 -8.39
C THR A 133 -31.23 0.68 -7.54
N VAL A 134 -31.54 0.38 -6.29
CA VAL A 134 -30.60 -0.16 -5.30
C VAL A 134 -31.17 -1.43 -4.67
N GLN A 135 -30.30 -2.36 -4.37
CA GLN A 135 -30.63 -3.55 -3.58
C GLN A 135 -30.25 -3.25 -2.11
N LYS A 136 -31.27 -3.16 -1.25
CA LYS A 136 -31.07 -2.81 0.16
C LYS A 136 -30.63 -3.99 1.01
N GLU A 137 -30.99 -5.21 0.62
CA GLU A 137 -30.66 -6.44 1.32
C GLU A 137 -30.46 -7.62 0.33
N SER A 138 -29.84 -8.69 0.82
CA SER A 138 -29.68 -9.93 0.05
C SER A 138 -31.03 -10.52 -0.37
N LYS A 139 -31.14 -10.91 -1.65
CA LYS A 139 -32.35 -11.55 -2.23
C LYS A 139 -33.60 -10.68 -2.26
N VAL A 140 -33.52 -9.39 -1.94
CA VAL A 140 -34.61 -8.42 -2.09
C VAL A 140 -34.54 -7.79 -3.48
N ALA A 141 -35.71 -7.46 -4.04
CA ALA A 141 -35.79 -6.78 -5.33
C ALA A 141 -35.13 -5.38 -5.23
N ARG A 142 -34.61 -4.92 -6.36
CA ARG A 142 -34.05 -3.56 -6.48
C ARG A 142 -35.20 -2.55 -6.49
N GLU A 143 -35.02 -1.45 -5.75
CA GLU A 143 -35.99 -0.36 -5.63
C GLU A 143 -35.31 0.96 -5.99
N ALA A 144 -36.10 1.93 -6.50
CA ALA A 144 -35.62 3.29 -6.70
C ALA A 144 -35.37 3.97 -5.34
N LEU A 145 -34.32 4.78 -5.26
CA LEU A 145 -34.09 5.61 -4.08
C LEU A 145 -35.18 6.70 -4.00
N THR A 146 -35.69 6.96 -2.80
CA THR A 146 -36.53 8.11 -2.54
C THR A 146 -35.71 9.41 -2.57
N ASP A 147 -36.36 10.57 -2.61
CA ASP A 147 -35.65 11.85 -2.57
C ASP A 147 -34.91 12.05 -1.24
N GLU A 148 -35.49 11.58 -0.13
CA GLU A 148 -34.88 11.62 1.20
C GLU A 148 -33.60 10.72 1.22
N GLU A 149 -33.69 9.49 0.70
CA GLU A 149 -32.55 8.58 0.62
C GLU A 149 -31.42 9.16 -0.27
N ARG A 150 -31.78 9.82 -1.37
CA ARG A 150 -30.79 10.53 -2.21
C ARG A 150 -30.12 11.68 -1.45
N ALA A 151 -30.87 12.43 -0.66
CA ALA A 151 -30.32 13.50 0.18
C ALA A 151 -29.36 12.95 1.24
N GLU A 152 -29.67 11.80 1.85
CA GLU A 152 -28.75 11.12 2.78
C GLU A 152 -27.44 10.69 2.08
N VAL A 153 -27.52 10.12 0.87
CA VAL A 153 -26.34 9.78 0.08
C VAL A 153 -25.51 11.01 -0.25
N MET A 154 -26.12 12.12 -0.61
CA MET A 154 -25.42 13.38 -0.86
C MET A 154 -24.69 13.89 0.37
N THR A 155 -25.36 13.90 1.53
CA THR A 155 -24.78 14.30 2.81
C THR A 155 -23.59 13.42 3.19
N TYR A 156 -23.70 12.10 3.01
CA TYR A 156 -22.61 11.17 3.22
C TYR A 156 -21.40 11.50 2.32
N ARG A 157 -21.62 11.78 1.05
CA ARG A 157 -20.57 12.14 0.10
C ARG A 157 -19.88 13.46 0.45
N GLU A 158 -20.64 14.46 0.92
CA GLU A 158 -20.07 15.72 1.40
C GLU A 158 -19.20 15.49 2.63
N ALA A 159 -19.69 14.73 3.61
CA ALA A 159 -18.89 14.35 4.78
C ALA A 159 -17.58 13.61 4.41
N LEU A 160 -17.61 12.72 3.40
CA LEU A 160 -16.40 12.10 2.87
C LEU A 160 -15.43 13.12 2.26
N ARG A 161 -15.92 14.11 1.49
CA ARG A 161 -15.06 15.14 0.88
C ARG A 161 -14.38 16.01 1.94
N ASP A 162 -15.09 16.29 3.03
CA ASP A 162 -14.62 17.16 4.10
C ASP A 162 -13.65 16.47 5.07
N MET A 163 -13.60 15.12 5.08
CA MET A 163 -12.71 14.35 5.97
C MET A 163 -11.28 14.88 6.07
N PRO A 164 -10.58 15.26 4.97
CA PRO A 164 -9.21 15.74 5.07
C PRO A 164 -9.03 17.07 5.80
N ALA A 165 -10.10 17.82 5.97
CA ALA A 165 -10.11 19.09 6.69
C ALA A 165 -10.47 18.94 8.18
N LEU A 166 -10.85 17.74 8.61
CA LEU A 166 -11.18 17.48 10.01
C LEU A 166 -9.93 17.52 10.90
N GLU A 167 -10.09 18.10 12.09
CA GLU A 167 -9.07 18.03 13.13
C GLU A 167 -8.78 16.56 13.47
N GLY A 168 -7.51 16.21 13.57
CA GLY A 168 -7.06 14.83 13.82
C GLY A 168 -6.91 13.95 12.58
N PHE A 169 -7.21 14.46 11.37
CA PHE A 169 -6.92 13.69 10.15
C PHE A 169 -5.43 13.29 10.09
N PRO A 170 -5.08 12.05 9.72
CA PRO A 170 -5.90 10.97 9.16
C PRO A 170 -6.57 10.03 10.18
N PHE A 171 -6.43 10.26 11.47
CA PHE A 171 -6.93 9.41 12.55
C PHE A 171 -8.37 9.76 12.93
N VAL A 172 -9.23 9.88 11.93
CA VAL A 172 -10.67 10.21 12.07
C VAL A 172 -11.54 9.02 11.62
N GLU A 173 -12.77 8.96 12.11
CA GLU A 173 -13.72 7.94 11.68
C GLU A 173 -14.33 8.29 10.33
N TYR A 174 -14.62 7.26 9.53
CA TYR A 174 -15.38 7.45 8.31
C TYR A 174 -16.83 7.76 8.63
N PRO A 175 -17.50 8.61 7.83
CA PRO A 175 -18.93 8.80 7.93
C PRO A 175 -19.67 7.46 7.80
N THR A 176 -20.78 7.33 8.53
CA THR A 176 -21.65 6.15 8.47
C THR A 176 -22.29 6.05 7.09
N ILE A 177 -22.20 4.89 6.46
CA ILE A 177 -22.84 4.64 5.16
C ILE A 177 -24.36 4.66 5.34
N PRO A 178 -25.13 5.41 4.53
CA PRO A 178 -26.59 5.40 4.56
C PRO A 178 -27.15 3.98 4.40
N ALA A 179 -28.16 3.65 5.20
CA ALA A 179 -28.75 2.30 5.23
C ALA A 179 -29.25 1.83 3.85
N CYS A 180 -29.79 2.76 3.06
CA CYS A 180 -30.34 2.48 1.73
C CYS A 180 -29.30 1.92 0.72
N ILE A 181 -28.01 2.21 0.87
CA ILE A 181 -26.94 1.76 -0.01
C ILE A 181 -25.91 0.85 0.69
N ALA A 182 -26.05 0.61 1.99
CA ALA A 182 -25.04 -0.09 2.79
C ALA A 182 -24.74 -1.49 2.27
N TYR A 183 -25.73 -2.24 1.83
CA TYR A 183 -25.56 -3.59 1.28
C TYR A 183 -24.71 -3.59 0.01
N GLU A 184 -25.04 -2.76 -0.98
CA GLU A 184 -24.27 -2.72 -2.25
C GLU A 184 -22.86 -2.13 -2.06
N CYS A 185 -22.72 -1.13 -1.19
CA CYS A 185 -21.39 -0.60 -0.84
C CYS A 185 -20.52 -1.64 -0.14
N GLY A 186 -21.10 -2.47 0.73
CA GLY A 186 -20.42 -3.62 1.34
C GLY A 186 -19.92 -4.62 0.30
N GLN A 187 -20.76 -5.02 -0.65
CA GLN A 187 -20.35 -5.93 -1.73
C GLN A 187 -19.22 -5.37 -2.59
N LYS A 188 -19.25 -4.06 -2.91
CA LYS A 188 -18.17 -3.41 -3.66
C LYS A 188 -16.86 -3.37 -2.86
N ALA A 189 -16.92 -3.13 -1.56
CA ALA A 189 -15.77 -3.16 -0.68
C ALA A 189 -15.14 -4.56 -0.60
N ASP A 190 -15.96 -5.61 -0.45
CA ASP A 190 -15.53 -7.01 -0.44
C ASP A 190 -14.86 -7.40 -1.77
N ALA A 191 -15.43 -6.99 -2.89
CA ALA A 191 -14.85 -7.25 -4.22
C ALA A 191 -13.47 -6.59 -4.39
N ARG A 192 -13.29 -5.35 -3.91
CA ARG A 192 -11.98 -4.67 -3.92
C ARG A 192 -10.97 -5.39 -3.03
N ALA A 193 -11.38 -5.83 -1.84
CA ALA A 193 -10.51 -6.58 -0.93
C ALA A 193 -10.06 -7.91 -1.54
N MET A 194 -10.97 -8.66 -2.17
CA MET A 194 -10.62 -9.89 -2.90
C MET A 194 -9.64 -9.62 -4.04
N GLN A 195 -9.88 -8.59 -4.84
CA GLN A 195 -8.99 -8.21 -5.94
C GLN A 195 -7.59 -7.82 -5.44
N ALA A 196 -7.51 -7.03 -4.38
CA ALA A 196 -6.23 -6.65 -3.77
C ALA A 196 -5.44 -7.88 -3.27
N ASN A 197 -6.10 -8.87 -2.69
CA ASN A 197 -5.47 -10.10 -2.22
C ASN A 197 -4.98 -10.99 -3.39
N MET A 198 -5.69 -11.01 -4.53
CA MET A 198 -5.23 -11.75 -5.71
C MET A 198 -3.93 -11.18 -6.28
N TYR A 199 -3.74 -9.85 -6.25
CA TYR A 199 -2.50 -9.21 -6.72
C TYR A 199 -1.34 -9.27 -5.72
N ARG A 200 -1.60 -9.54 -4.44
CA ARG A 200 -0.55 -9.75 -3.42
C ARG A 200 0.06 -11.15 -3.47
N GLY A 201 -0.58 -12.11 -4.15
CA GLY A 201 -0.14 -13.51 -4.28
C GLY A 201 0.77 -13.78 -5.50
N PHE A 202 1.15 -12.76 -6.25
CA PHE A 202 2.12 -12.77 -7.33
C PHE A 202 3.24 -11.78 -7.00
#